data_2c0bd235862d7bcf74cbe8fdeace3822
#
_entry.id   2c0bd235862d7bcf74cbe8fdeace3822
#
_cell.length_a   1.000
_cell.length_b   1.000
_cell.length_c   1.000
_cell.angle_alpha   90.00
_cell.angle_beta   90.00
_cell.angle_gamma   90.00
#
_symmetry.space_group_name_H-M   'P 1'
#
loop_
_entity.id
_entity.type
_entity.pdbx_description
1 polymer ?
#
loop_
_entity_poly.entity_id
_entity_poly.type
_entity_poly.pdbx_seq_one_letter_code
_entity_poly.pdbx_strand_id
1 'polypeptide(L)'
;MNSYGILRFNNDNKYSMVRPGLLMYGVSPDPENEEIDLLLNNNNFKPVASLKCKVMTTKIIEKGEKVGYNSKYTAEEKTKIATISIGYADGLSFASSRNKFRAIIKGHLCQIVGNVCMDSTIVKIPLESDIQEGDCAVIFGLDEKGNLQNHKEFLTKSGAPIGETFSRLGQRITRIYHL
;
A
#
# COMPACT_ATOMS: atom_id res chain seq x y z
N MET A 1 -17.52 -4.70 22.52
CA MET A 1 -16.11 -4.22 22.58
C MET A 1 -15.59 -4.05 21.16
N ASN A 2 -14.80 -3.02 20.87
CA ASN A 2 -14.19 -2.78 19.55
C ASN A 2 -12.77 -3.41 19.48
N SER A 3 -12.10 -3.31 18.31
CA SER A 3 -10.75 -3.87 18.08
C SER A 3 -9.74 -3.49 19.16
N TYR A 4 -9.67 -2.22 19.50
CA TYR A 4 -8.75 -1.71 20.51
C TYR A 4 -9.03 -2.30 21.90
N GLY A 5 -10.31 -2.30 22.30
CA GLY A 5 -10.71 -2.88 23.56
C GLY A 5 -10.44 -4.38 23.66
N ILE A 6 -10.59 -5.12 22.55
CA ILE A 6 -10.28 -6.55 22.50
C ILE A 6 -8.80 -6.78 22.80
N LEU A 7 -7.91 -6.03 22.15
CA LEU A 7 -6.46 -6.17 22.35
C LEU A 7 -6.03 -5.80 23.78
N ARG A 8 -6.58 -4.71 24.31
CA ARG A 8 -6.16 -4.15 25.60
C ARG A 8 -6.74 -4.86 26.81
N PHE A 9 -7.95 -5.41 26.69
CA PHE A 9 -8.71 -6.00 27.80
C PHE A 9 -8.95 -7.51 27.59
N ASN A 10 -7.98 -8.20 27.02
CA ASN A 10 -8.05 -9.60 26.61
C ASN A 10 -8.55 -10.57 27.72
N ASN A 11 -8.42 -10.22 29.00
CA ASN A 11 -8.77 -11.09 30.13
C ASN A 11 -10.13 -10.79 30.76
N ASP A 12 -10.89 -9.83 30.24
CA ASP A 12 -12.18 -9.44 30.83
C ASP A 12 -13.35 -10.00 30.00
N ASN A 13 -13.64 -11.29 30.21
CA ASN A 13 -14.70 -12.05 29.52
C ASN A 13 -16.12 -11.62 29.90
N LYS A 14 -16.35 -10.36 30.27
CA LYS A 14 -17.67 -9.86 30.71
C LYS A 14 -18.61 -9.51 29.54
N TYR A 15 -18.14 -9.57 28.31
CA TYR A 15 -18.92 -9.15 27.15
C TYR A 15 -19.37 -10.33 26.31
N SER A 16 -20.68 -10.41 26.07
CA SER A 16 -21.28 -11.42 25.19
C SER A 16 -21.10 -11.12 23.69
N MET A 17 -20.64 -9.91 23.36
CA MET A 17 -20.49 -9.46 21.96
C MET A 17 -19.22 -8.62 21.77
N VAL A 18 -18.54 -8.87 20.65
CA VAL A 18 -17.38 -8.09 20.21
C VAL A 18 -17.55 -7.61 18.77
N ARG A 19 -16.94 -6.47 18.43
CA ARG A 19 -16.89 -5.89 17.08
C ARG A 19 -15.43 -5.72 16.68
N PRO A 20 -14.77 -6.77 16.17
CA PRO A 20 -13.33 -6.79 15.98
C PRO A 20 -12.84 -5.81 14.88
N GLY A 21 -13.68 -5.49 13.87
CA GLY A 21 -13.32 -4.52 12.83
C GLY A 21 -11.96 -4.81 12.18
N LEU A 22 -11.04 -3.87 12.21
CA LEU A 22 -9.72 -3.98 11.61
C LEU A 22 -8.84 -5.10 12.18
N LEU A 23 -9.10 -5.50 13.41
CA LEU A 23 -8.39 -6.63 14.02
C LEU A 23 -8.57 -7.93 13.23
N MET A 24 -9.72 -8.13 12.57
CA MET A 24 -9.96 -9.28 11.70
C MET A 24 -9.03 -9.30 10.48
N TYR A 25 -8.51 -8.14 10.10
CA TYR A 25 -7.56 -8.00 8.99
C TYR A 25 -6.10 -8.03 9.47
N GLY A 26 -5.86 -8.21 10.77
CA GLY A 26 -4.52 -8.20 11.35
C GLY A 26 -3.81 -6.84 11.23
N VAL A 27 -4.58 -5.76 11.25
CA VAL A 27 -4.06 -4.41 11.02
C VAL A 27 -4.39 -3.51 12.21
N SER A 28 -3.43 -2.69 12.61
CA SER A 28 -3.62 -1.69 13.67
C SER A 28 -4.73 -0.70 13.31
N PRO A 29 -5.68 -0.44 14.22
CA PRO A 29 -6.64 0.66 14.05
C PRO A 29 -6.01 2.05 14.18
N ASP A 30 -4.83 2.12 14.78
CA ASP A 30 -4.05 3.35 14.99
C ASP A 30 -2.57 3.06 14.64
N PRO A 31 -2.15 3.38 13.41
CA PRO A 31 -0.82 3.03 12.91
C PRO A 31 0.32 3.82 13.60
N GLU A 32 0.01 4.88 14.32
CA GLU A 32 1.01 5.68 15.04
C GLU A 32 1.22 5.19 16.48
N ASN A 33 0.38 4.28 16.95
CA ASN A 33 0.41 3.76 18.30
C ASN A 33 1.22 2.46 18.40
N GLU A 34 2.46 2.58 18.86
CA GLU A 34 3.39 1.45 19.00
C GLU A 34 2.90 0.40 20.02
N GLU A 35 2.13 0.79 21.05
CA GLU A 35 1.56 -0.15 22.01
C GLU A 35 0.62 -1.14 21.31
N ILE A 36 -0.18 -0.65 20.35
CA ILE A 36 -1.09 -1.51 19.58
C ILE A 36 -0.31 -2.46 18.68
N ASP A 37 0.74 -1.97 18.02
CA ASP A 37 1.59 -2.81 17.18
C ASP A 37 2.24 -3.94 17.99
N LEU A 38 2.71 -3.64 19.20
CA LEU A 38 3.24 -4.65 20.13
C LEU A 38 2.16 -5.67 20.55
N LEU A 39 0.94 -5.21 20.85
CA LEU A 39 -0.16 -6.10 21.20
C LEU A 39 -0.56 -7.02 20.04
N LEU A 40 -0.59 -6.51 18.81
CA LEU A 40 -0.85 -7.33 17.61
C LEU A 40 0.22 -8.42 17.46
N ASN A 41 1.49 -8.04 17.56
CA ASN A 41 2.62 -8.96 17.40
C ASN A 41 2.63 -10.02 18.51
N ASN A 42 2.42 -9.64 19.78
CA ASN A 42 2.41 -10.54 20.93
C ASN A 42 1.26 -11.55 20.88
N ASN A 43 0.14 -11.19 20.21
CA ASN A 43 -1.02 -12.08 20.03
C ASN A 43 -1.02 -12.78 18.65
N ASN A 44 0.10 -12.77 17.92
CA ASN A 44 0.26 -13.40 16.61
C ASN A 44 -0.75 -12.94 15.53
N PHE A 45 -1.25 -11.72 15.61
CA PHE A 45 -2.05 -11.16 14.54
C PHE A 45 -1.17 -10.88 13.31
N LYS A 46 -1.59 -11.38 12.17
CA LYS A 46 -0.88 -11.17 10.89
C LYS A 46 -1.81 -10.49 9.90
N PRO A 47 -1.30 -9.54 9.09
CA PRO A 47 -2.08 -8.99 7.99
C PRO A 47 -2.56 -10.08 7.05
N VAL A 48 -3.88 -10.10 6.77
CA VAL A 48 -4.51 -11.14 5.93
C VAL A 48 -4.69 -10.72 4.47
N ALA A 49 -4.39 -9.47 4.14
CA ALA A 49 -4.60 -8.93 2.79
C ALA A 49 -3.31 -8.37 2.19
N SER A 50 -3.13 -8.61 0.90
CA SER A 50 -2.11 -7.96 0.08
C SER A 50 -2.76 -7.36 -1.16
N LEU A 51 -2.42 -6.11 -1.50
CA LEU A 51 -2.84 -5.47 -2.74
C LEU A 51 -1.65 -5.40 -3.68
N LYS A 52 -1.78 -6.05 -4.82
CA LYS A 52 -0.73 -6.19 -5.82
C LYS A 52 -1.23 -5.74 -7.18
N CYS A 53 -0.33 -5.23 -8.01
CA CYS A 53 -0.60 -4.89 -9.40
C CYS A 53 0.61 -5.22 -10.27
N LYS A 54 0.51 -4.98 -11.57
CA LYS A 54 1.59 -5.28 -12.52
C LYS A 54 2.29 -4.00 -12.96
N VAL A 55 3.59 -4.12 -13.23
CA VAL A 55 4.32 -3.14 -14.03
C VAL A 55 3.85 -3.27 -15.47
N MET A 56 3.32 -2.19 -16.03
CA MET A 56 2.82 -2.14 -17.42
C MET A 56 3.92 -1.81 -18.40
N THR A 57 4.84 -0.93 -18.01
CA THR A 57 5.96 -0.50 -18.84
C THR A 57 7.03 0.17 -17.99
N THR A 58 8.24 0.23 -18.51
CA THR A 58 9.34 1.02 -17.94
C THR A 58 9.92 1.98 -18.99
N LYS A 59 10.37 3.15 -18.54
CA LYS A 59 10.99 4.15 -19.42
C LYS A 59 12.10 4.88 -18.70
N ILE A 60 13.17 5.21 -19.43
CA ILE A 60 14.16 6.18 -18.98
C ILE A 60 13.73 7.56 -19.49
N ILE A 61 13.78 8.53 -18.61
CA ILE A 61 13.53 9.94 -18.90
C ILE A 61 14.78 10.76 -18.57
N GLU A 62 15.03 11.80 -19.35
CA GLU A 62 16.18 12.67 -19.17
C GLU A 62 15.86 13.83 -18.21
N LYS A 63 16.90 14.49 -17.70
CA LYS A 63 16.74 15.68 -16.85
C LYS A 63 15.87 16.72 -17.53
N GLY A 64 14.88 17.26 -16.81
CA GLY A 64 13.94 18.26 -17.31
C GLY A 64 12.68 17.69 -17.95
N GLU A 65 12.63 16.39 -18.28
CA GLU A 65 11.40 15.77 -18.77
C GLU A 65 10.33 15.74 -17.68
N LYS A 66 9.09 15.94 -18.12
CA LYS A 66 7.93 16.02 -17.24
C LYS A 66 7.07 14.79 -17.33
N VAL A 67 6.46 14.39 -16.21
CA VAL A 67 5.69 13.15 -16.09
C VAL A 67 4.30 13.43 -15.51
N GLY A 68 3.32 12.71 -16.05
CA GLY A 68 1.95 12.67 -15.57
C GLY A 68 1.12 13.92 -15.93
N TYR A 69 -0.13 13.89 -15.52
CA TYR A 69 -1.05 15.01 -15.73
C TYR A 69 -0.58 16.27 -15.03
N ASN A 70 -0.75 17.40 -15.72
CA ASN A 70 -0.32 18.74 -15.29
C ASN A 70 1.18 18.85 -15.01
N SER A 71 2.00 17.93 -15.55
CA SER A 71 3.46 17.98 -15.41
C SER A 71 3.94 18.15 -13.96
N LYS A 72 3.28 17.45 -13.02
CA LYS A 72 3.53 17.59 -11.58
C LYS A 72 4.89 17.05 -11.12
N TYR A 73 5.53 16.22 -11.93
CA TYR A 73 6.88 15.76 -11.69
C TYR A 73 7.79 16.22 -12.85
N THR A 74 8.93 16.75 -12.50
CA THR A 74 10.02 17.06 -13.45
C THR A 74 11.25 16.28 -13.00
N ALA A 75 11.86 15.54 -13.92
CA ALA A 75 13.07 14.78 -13.61
C ALA A 75 14.24 15.74 -13.33
N GLU A 76 14.86 15.64 -12.17
CA GLU A 76 16.01 16.44 -11.76
C GLU A 76 17.33 15.90 -12.35
N GLU A 77 17.33 14.63 -12.70
CA GLU A 77 18.43 13.86 -13.27
C GLU A 77 17.88 12.80 -14.22
N LYS A 78 18.75 12.10 -14.96
CA LYS A 78 18.37 10.90 -15.71
C LYS A 78 17.71 9.89 -14.76
N THR A 79 16.47 9.53 -15.05
CA THR A 79 15.62 8.77 -14.13
C THR A 79 14.93 7.63 -14.85
N LYS A 80 14.89 6.43 -14.25
CA LYS A 80 14.07 5.33 -14.71
C LYS A 80 12.73 5.34 -13.97
N ILE A 81 11.65 5.20 -14.70
CA ILE A 81 10.28 5.16 -14.18
C ILE A 81 9.58 3.90 -14.64
N ALA A 82 8.61 3.47 -13.85
CA ALA A 82 7.68 2.40 -14.21
C ALA A 82 6.24 2.89 -14.08
N THR A 83 5.38 2.45 -14.97
CA THR A 83 3.93 2.62 -14.84
C THR A 83 3.36 1.33 -14.28
N ILE A 84 2.62 1.41 -13.18
CA ILE A 84 1.95 0.28 -12.52
C ILE A 84 0.44 0.35 -12.73
N SER A 85 -0.22 -0.82 -12.86
CA SER A 85 -1.63 -0.96 -13.23
C SER A 85 -2.56 -0.82 -12.03
N ILE A 86 -2.47 0.32 -11.30
CA ILE A 86 -3.36 0.67 -10.21
C ILE A 86 -3.52 2.18 -10.12
N GLY A 87 -4.74 2.62 -9.87
CA GLY A 87 -5.08 4.02 -9.72
C GLY A 87 -6.18 4.25 -8.68
N TYR A 88 -6.75 5.46 -8.69
CA TYR A 88 -7.77 5.81 -7.70
C TYR A 88 -9.10 5.06 -7.90
N ALA A 89 -9.40 4.57 -9.11
CA ALA A 89 -10.55 3.70 -9.36
C ALA A 89 -10.39 2.29 -8.73
N ASP A 90 -9.17 1.92 -8.36
CA ASP A 90 -8.83 0.65 -7.73
C ASP A 90 -8.61 0.78 -6.21
N GLY A 91 -8.83 1.98 -5.65
CA GLY A 91 -8.69 2.24 -4.22
C GLY A 91 -7.35 2.87 -3.79
N LEU A 92 -6.40 3.11 -4.72
CA LEU A 92 -5.20 3.88 -4.40
C LEU A 92 -5.54 5.37 -4.35
N SER A 93 -5.58 5.95 -3.16
CA SER A 93 -5.97 7.34 -2.98
C SER A 93 -5.10 8.31 -3.79
N PHE A 94 -5.73 9.33 -4.38
CA PHE A 94 -5.02 10.44 -5.04
C PHE A 94 -4.04 11.15 -4.08
N ALA A 95 -4.33 11.17 -2.78
CA ALA A 95 -3.45 11.73 -1.77
C ALA A 95 -2.10 11.01 -1.66
N SER A 96 -2.02 9.74 -2.08
CA SER A 96 -0.76 8.96 -2.14
C SER A 96 0.32 9.65 -2.98
N SER A 97 -0.08 10.43 -4.00
CA SER A 97 0.84 11.23 -4.81
C SER A 97 1.51 12.34 -3.99
N ARG A 98 0.71 13.06 -3.21
CA ARG A 98 1.17 14.21 -2.41
C ARG A 98 2.05 13.75 -1.25
N ASN A 99 1.72 12.62 -0.66
CA ASN A 99 2.38 12.06 0.51
C ASN A 99 3.60 11.19 0.14
N LYS A 100 3.98 11.16 -1.14
CA LYS A 100 5.15 10.43 -1.64
C LYS A 100 5.14 8.95 -1.21
N PHE A 101 3.99 8.31 -1.37
CA PHE A 101 3.84 6.88 -1.10
C PHE A 101 4.80 6.06 -1.97
N ARG A 102 5.25 4.93 -1.45
CA ARG A 102 6.17 4.01 -2.14
C ARG A 102 5.53 2.63 -2.28
N ALA A 103 5.56 2.09 -3.49
CA ALA A 103 5.30 0.66 -3.74
C ALA A 103 6.58 -0.15 -3.61
N ILE A 104 6.47 -1.46 -3.38
CA ILE A 104 7.62 -2.38 -3.48
C ILE A 104 7.56 -3.09 -4.84
N ILE A 105 8.67 -3.09 -5.58
CA ILE A 105 8.86 -3.86 -6.81
C ILE A 105 10.21 -4.57 -6.72
N LYS A 106 10.22 -5.90 -6.76
CA LYS A 106 11.44 -6.72 -6.59
C LYS A 106 12.28 -6.33 -5.36
N GLY A 107 11.65 -5.94 -4.26
CA GLY A 107 12.34 -5.52 -3.04
C GLY A 107 12.78 -4.05 -3.02
N HIS A 108 12.62 -3.31 -4.12
CA HIS A 108 12.93 -1.88 -4.18
C HIS A 108 11.73 -1.03 -3.76
N LEU A 109 11.98 -0.03 -2.90
CA LEU A 109 11.00 0.99 -2.55
C LEU A 109 10.89 2.03 -3.65
N CYS A 110 9.80 2.01 -4.41
CA CYS A 110 9.57 2.78 -5.61
C CYS A 110 8.55 3.90 -5.34
N GLN A 111 9.03 5.14 -5.25
CA GLN A 111 8.19 6.29 -4.90
C GLN A 111 7.29 6.70 -6.06
N ILE A 112 6.03 7.04 -5.76
CA ILE A 112 5.11 7.65 -6.73
C ILE A 112 5.68 9.01 -7.18
N VAL A 113 5.69 9.21 -8.49
CA VAL A 113 6.05 10.47 -9.15
C VAL A 113 4.90 10.94 -10.04
N GLY A 114 4.61 12.24 -10.00
CA GLY A 114 3.40 12.78 -10.61
C GLY A 114 2.13 12.44 -9.82
N ASN A 115 0.98 12.52 -10.48
CA ASN A 115 -0.31 12.24 -9.88
C ASN A 115 -0.71 10.77 -10.07
N VAL A 116 -1.40 10.18 -9.09
CA VAL A 116 -2.15 8.94 -9.28
C VAL A 116 -3.24 9.20 -10.30
N CYS A 117 -3.32 8.38 -11.35
CA CYS A 117 -4.35 8.45 -12.37
C CYS A 117 -5.52 7.52 -12.02
N MET A 118 -6.52 7.43 -12.91
CA MET A 118 -7.69 6.58 -12.69
C MET A 118 -7.30 5.11 -12.58
N ASP A 119 -6.51 4.61 -13.53
CA ASP A 119 -6.21 3.19 -13.72
C ASP A 119 -4.70 2.87 -13.62
N SER A 120 -3.86 3.88 -13.41
CA SER A 120 -2.42 3.70 -13.41
C SER A 120 -1.72 4.71 -12.52
N THR A 121 -0.50 4.37 -12.13
CA THR A 121 0.37 5.22 -11.31
C THR A 121 1.80 5.08 -11.79
N ILE A 122 2.53 6.19 -11.79
CA ILE A 122 3.95 6.21 -12.18
C ILE A 122 4.81 6.23 -10.93
N VAL A 123 5.84 5.39 -10.90
CA VAL A 123 6.80 5.30 -9.80
C VAL A 123 8.24 5.47 -10.32
N LYS A 124 9.09 6.13 -9.53
CA LYS A 124 10.55 6.17 -9.77
C LYS A 124 11.14 4.84 -9.32
N ILE A 125 11.92 4.21 -10.19
CA ILE A 125 12.62 2.95 -9.91
C ILE A 125 14.13 3.15 -10.02
N PRO A 126 14.97 2.32 -9.38
CA PRO A 126 16.43 2.46 -9.52
C PRO A 126 16.85 2.30 -10.99
N LEU A 127 17.81 3.13 -11.42
CA LEU A 127 18.23 3.19 -12.81
C LEU A 127 18.77 1.84 -13.29
N GLU A 128 19.56 1.17 -12.47
CA GLU A 128 20.21 -0.11 -12.75
C GLU A 128 19.36 -1.33 -12.34
N SER A 129 18.08 -1.12 -11.98
CA SER A 129 17.21 -2.24 -11.61
C SER A 129 16.82 -3.08 -12.82
N ASP A 130 16.61 -4.38 -12.59
CA ASP A 130 16.07 -5.34 -13.54
C ASP A 130 14.54 -5.33 -13.61
N ILE A 131 13.91 -4.29 -13.03
CA ILE A 131 12.45 -4.12 -13.07
C ILE A 131 12.00 -3.93 -14.52
N GLN A 132 11.02 -4.74 -14.92
CA GLN A 132 10.49 -4.78 -16.29
C GLN A 132 8.97 -4.98 -16.30
N GLU A 133 8.40 -4.90 -17.50
CA GLU A 133 6.98 -5.20 -17.74
C GLU A 133 6.61 -6.61 -17.22
N GLY A 134 5.43 -6.72 -16.59
CA GLY A 134 4.93 -7.93 -16.00
C GLY A 134 5.34 -8.19 -14.56
N ASP A 135 6.36 -7.49 -14.04
CA ASP A 135 6.77 -7.61 -12.63
C ASP A 135 5.65 -7.20 -11.67
N CYS A 136 5.67 -7.81 -10.48
CA CYS A 136 4.69 -7.52 -9.44
C CYS A 136 5.10 -6.27 -8.64
N ALA A 137 4.17 -5.33 -8.53
CA ALA A 137 4.26 -4.20 -7.62
C ALA A 137 3.31 -4.40 -6.43
N VAL A 138 3.82 -4.29 -5.21
CA VAL A 138 3.07 -4.44 -3.97
C VAL A 138 2.75 -3.08 -3.39
N ILE A 139 1.47 -2.81 -3.19
CA ILE A 139 0.98 -1.58 -2.60
C ILE A 139 0.93 -1.71 -1.07
N PHE A 140 0.39 -2.80 -0.57
CA PHE A 140 0.50 -3.23 0.82
C PHE A 140 0.43 -4.76 0.91
N GLY A 141 0.87 -5.30 2.05
CA GLY A 141 0.90 -6.73 2.31
C GLY A 141 2.23 -7.38 1.92
N LEU A 142 2.21 -8.67 1.64
CA LEU A 142 3.41 -9.47 1.39
C LEU A 142 3.78 -9.45 -0.11
N ASP A 143 5.06 -9.27 -0.40
CA ASP A 143 5.61 -9.54 -1.73
C ASP A 143 5.75 -11.06 -1.97
N GLU A 144 6.31 -11.45 -3.12
CA GLU A 144 6.50 -12.87 -3.48
C GLU A 144 7.59 -13.56 -2.64
N LYS A 145 8.46 -12.79 -2.00
CA LYS A 145 9.52 -13.27 -1.11
C LYS A 145 9.12 -13.26 0.36
N GLY A 146 7.88 -12.86 0.67
CA GLY A 146 7.37 -12.74 2.03
C GLY A 146 7.80 -11.45 2.74
N ASN A 147 8.40 -10.47 2.03
CA ASN A 147 8.68 -9.17 2.61
C ASN A 147 7.37 -8.40 2.78
N LEU A 148 7.17 -7.88 3.98
CA LEU A 148 5.98 -7.10 4.29
C LEU A 148 6.14 -5.65 3.82
N GLN A 149 5.37 -5.25 2.81
CA GLN A 149 5.12 -3.82 2.60
C GLN A 149 4.28 -3.33 3.76
N ASN A 150 4.88 -2.49 4.58
CA ASN A 150 4.29 -2.08 5.82
C ASN A 150 2.95 -1.39 5.59
N HIS A 151 1.88 -1.97 6.11
CA HIS A 151 0.57 -1.36 6.14
C HIS A 151 0.61 0.02 6.81
N LYS A 152 1.51 0.23 7.78
CA LYS A 152 1.72 1.52 8.45
C LYS A 152 2.11 2.61 7.45
N GLU A 153 3.07 2.35 6.56
CA GLU A 153 3.43 3.34 5.52
C GLU A 153 2.26 3.61 4.57
N PHE A 154 1.54 2.56 4.17
CA PHE A 154 0.34 2.74 3.36
C PHE A 154 -0.69 3.60 4.09
N LEU A 155 -0.96 3.33 5.36
CA LEU A 155 -1.92 4.05 6.18
C LEU A 155 -1.58 5.53 6.35
N THR A 156 -0.31 5.83 6.64
CA THR A 156 0.15 7.21 6.86
C THR A 156 0.27 8.01 5.57
N LYS A 157 0.62 7.34 4.46
CA LYS A 157 0.89 8.01 3.18
C LYS A 157 -0.23 7.88 2.15
N SER A 158 -1.15 6.95 2.30
CA SER A 158 -2.30 6.86 1.39
C SER A 158 -3.25 8.05 1.53
N GLY A 159 -3.24 8.71 2.69
CA GLY A 159 -4.15 9.81 2.99
C GLY A 159 -5.59 9.36 3.25
N ALA A 160 -5.81 8.06 3.46
CA ALA A 160 -7.10 7.49 3.79
C ALA A 160 -6.95 6.44 4.91
N PRO A 161 -7.88 6.36 5.87
CA PRO A 161 -7.91 5.30 6.85
C PRO A 161 -7.98 3.92 6.18
N ILE A 162 -7.35 2.90 6.78
CA ILE A 162 -7.33 1.56 6.17
C ILE A 162 -8.71 0.97 5.97
N GLY A 163 -9.63 1.23 6.89
CA GLY A 163 -11.02 0.78 6.77
C GLY A 163 -11.70 1.37 5.52
N GLU A 164 -11.40 2.62 5.19
CA GLU A 164 -11.87 3.27 3.96
C GLU A 164 -11.23 2.58 2.74
N THR A 165 -9.94 2.31 2.78
CA THR A 165 -9.26 1.62 1.70
C THR A 165 -9.86 0.24 1.44
N PHE A 166 -10.00 -0.60 2.47
CA PHE A 166 -10.59 -1.94 2.31
C PHE A 166 -12.04 -1.89 1.79
N SER A 167 -12.83 -0.91 2.22
CA SER A 167 -14.20 -0.75 1.74
C SER A 167 -14.30 -0.26 0.30
N ARG A 168 -13.27 0.46 -0.17
CA ARG A 168 -13.19 1.01 -1.54
C ARG A 168 -12.55 0.06 -2.56
N LEU A 169 -11.96 -1.05 -2.13
CA LEU A 169 -11.46 -2.08 -3.05
C LEU A 169 -12.65 -2.65 -3.82
N GLY A 170 -12.88 -2.12 -5.02
CA GLY A 170 -14.04 -2.40 -5.84
C GLY A 170 -14.01 -3.78 -6.51
N GLN A 171 -15.02 -4.05 -7.34
CA GLN A 171 -15.15 -5.31 -8.10
C GLN A 171 -14.12 -5.45 -9.24
N ARG A 172 -13.45 -4.37 -9.62
CA ARG A 172 -12.38 -4.37 -10.64
C ARG A 172 -11.15 -5.16 -10.20
N ILE A 173 -10.94 -5.30 -8.88
CA ILE A 173 -9.79 -6.01 -8.32
C ILE A 173 -10.16 -7.48 -8.15
N THR A 174 -9.42 -8.35 -8.82
CA THR A 174 -9.55 -9.80 -8.65
C THR A 174 -9.13 -10.19 -7.23
N ARG A 175 -10.01 -10.91 -6.52
CA ARG A 175 -9.72 -11.43 -5.19
C ARG A 175 -9.29 -12.88 -5.29
N ILE A 176 -8.12 -13.17 -4.75
CA ILE A 176 -7.56 -14.52 -4.67
C ILE A 176 -7.52 -14.90 -3.19
N TYR A 177 -8.17 -15.98 -2.82
CA TYR A 177 -8.21 -16.47 -1.45
C TYR A 177 -7.23 -17.64 -1.30
N HIS A 178 -6.39 -17.56 -0.27
CA HIS A 178 -5.49 -18.65 0.13
C HIS A 178 -6.06 -19.24 1.42
N LEU A 179 -6.32 -20.54 1.41
CA LEU A 179 -6.79 -21.31 2.57
C LEU A 179 -5.60 -21.88 3.34
#